data_7f9e884e13395354ce9b522fc9875aff
#
_entry.id   7f9e884e13395354ce9b522fc9875aff
#
_cell.length_a   1.000
_cell.length_b   1.000
_cell.length_c   1.000
_cell.angle_alpha   90.00
_cell.angle_beta   90.00
_cell.angle_gamma   90.00
#
_symmetry.space_group_name_H-M   'P 1'
#
loop_
_entity.id
_entity.type
_entity.pdbx_description
1 polymer ?
#
loop_
_entity_poly.entity_id
_entity_poly.type
_entity_poly.pdbx_seq_one_letter_code
_entity_poly.pdbx_strand_id
1 'polypeptide(L)'
;MVIVWINQNLVISYLYFEVYTFVMSENEKTGLNNSTYNILSALGRDADFLYDTIDTYIRDAESANKSDLVELWKTIKNDRHKHIDMLKEALEKEIHL
;
A
#
# COMPACT_ATOMS: atom_id res chain seq x y z
N MET A 1 -25.11 -28.68 -13.87
CA MET A 1 -25.61 -27.51 -14.48
C MET A 1 -26.29 -27.73 -15.78
N VAL A 2 -27.52 -27.57 -15.73
CA VAL A 2 -28.37 -27.75 -16.90
C VAL A 2 -28.00 -26.78 -18.01
N ILE A 3 -27.59 -25.61 -17.64
CA ILE A 3 -27.32 -24.53 -18.57
C ILE A 3 -26.17 -24.86 -19.52
N VAL A 4 -25.23 -25.69 -19.08
CA VAL A 4 -24.03 -25.99 -19.84
C VAL A 4 -24.32 -26.59 -21.19
N TRP A 5 -25.26 -27.54 -21.27
CA TRP A 5 -25.55 -28.19 -22.52
C TRP A 5 -26.53 -27.39 -23.36
N ILE A 6 -27.27 -26.50 -22.75
CA ILE A 6 -28.23 -25.70 -23.47
C ILE A 6 -27.54 -24.74 -24.41
N ASN A 7 -26.48 -24.09 -23.93
CA ASN A 7 -25.86 -23.08 -24.74
C ASN A 7 -24.46 -22.79 -24.23
N GLN A 8 -23.43 -23.11 -25.01
CA GLN A 8 -22.05 -22.85 -24.67
C GLN A 8 -21.79 -21.36 -24.47
N ASN A 9 -22.55 -20.53 -25.20
CA ASN A 9 -22.41 -19.08 -25.04
C ASN A 9 -22.82 -18.62 -23.65
N LEU A 10 -23.77 -19.27 -23.02
CA LEU A 10 -24.17 -18.96 -21.65
C LEU A 10 -23.08 -19.36 -20.67
N VAL A 11 -22.42 -20.50 -20.92
CA VAL A 11 -21.31 -20.93 -20.08
C VAL A 11 -20.16 -19.93 -20.17
N ILE A 12 -19.81 -19.53 -21.39
CA ILE A 12 -18.74 -18.56 -21.64
C ILE A 12 -19.09 -17.22 -20.99
N SER A 13 -20.34 -16.79 -21.13
CA SER A 13 -20.78 -15.54 -20.52
C SER A 13 -20.70 -15.57 -19.00
N TYR A 14 -21.04 -16.72 -18.41
CA TYR A 14 -20.96 -16.89 -16.97
C TYR A 14 -19.51 -16.80 -16.46
N LEU A 15 -18.60 -17.50 -17.14
CA LEU A 15 -17.19 -17.45 -16.78
C LEU A 15 -16.61 -16.05 -16.94
N TYR A 16 -16.97 -15.39 -18.03
CA TYR A 16 -16.54 -14.02 -18.27
C TYR A 16 -17.05 -13.09 -17.16
N PHE A 17 -18.30 -13.25 -16.76
CA PHE A 17 -18.90 -12.46 -15.70
C PHE A 17 -18.17 -12.67 -14.37
N GLU A 18 -17.80 -13.91 -14.05
CA GLU A 18 -17.05 -14.19 -12.81
C GLU A 18 -15.69 -13.52 -12.81
N VAL A 19 -14.96 -13.60 -13.92
CA VAL A 19 -13.65 -12.96 -14.05
C VAL A 19 -13.81 -11.44 -13.95
N TYR A 20 -14.79 -10.90 -14.67
CA TYR A 20 -15.05 -9.47 -14.65
C TYR A 20 -15.41 -8.99 -13.25
N THR A 21 -16.27 -9.72 -12.56
CA THR A 21 -16.67 -9.36 -11.20
C THR A 21 -15.49 -9.41 -10.24
N PHE A 22 -14.62 -10.40 -10.38
CA PHE A 22 -13.43 -10.52 -9.55
C PHE A 22 -12.53 -9.29 -9.71
N VAL A 23 -12.23 -8.93 -10.95
CA VAL A 23 -11.37 -7.78 -11.24
C VAL A 23 -12.01 -6.48 -10.77
N MET A 24 -13.29 -6.29 -11.05
CA MET A 24 -14.01 -5.08 -10.67
C MET A 24 -14.17 -4.95 -9.18
N SER A 25 -14.35 -6.07 -8.45
CA SER A 25 -14.53 -5.99 -7.00
C SER A 25 -13.26 -5.51 -6.29
N GLU A 26 -12.07 -5.81 -6.82
CA GLU A 26 -10.83 -5.26 -6.27
C GLU A 26 -10.78 -3.74 -6.44
N ASN A 27 -11.14 -3.25 -7.64
CA ASN A 27 -11.17 -1.82 -7.90
C ASN A 27 -12.29 -1.12 -7.14
N GLU A 28 -13.43 -1.78 -6.97
CA GLU A 28 -14.58 -1.19 -6.28
C GLU A 28 -14.35 -1.00 -4.79
N LYS A 29 -13.53 -1.83 -4.15
CA LYS A 29 -13.26 -1.70 -2.73
C LYS A 29 -12.72 -0.33 -2.36
N THR A 30 -11.90 0.23 -3.20
CA THR A 30 -11.22 1.49 -2.89
C THR A 30 -11.37 2.55 -3.98
N GLY A 31 -11.87 2.17 -5.16
CA GLY A 31 -11.86 3.04 -6.33
C GLY A 31 -10.47 3.24 -6.91
N LEU A 32 -9.49 2.47 -6.46
CA LEU A 32 -8.10 2.56 -6.89
C LEU A 32 -7.63 1.21 -7.37
N ASN A 33 -6.71 1.18 -8.31
CA ASN A 33 -6.03 -0.07 -8.64
C ASN A 33 -5.06 -0.43 -7.50
N ASN A 34 -4.64 -1.70 -7.47
CA ASN A 34 -3.82 -2.20 -6.38
C ASN A 34 -2.46 -1.50 -6.27
N SER A 35 -1.85 -1.17 -7.40
CA SER A 35 -0.56 -0.47 -7.38
C SER A 35 -0.66 0.88 -6.69
N THR A 36 -1.66 1.66 -7.04
CA THR A 36 -1.88 2.98 -6.43
C THR A 36 -2.22 2.83 -4.95
N TYR A 37 -3.12 1.90 -4.62
CA TYR A 37 -3.49 1.68 -3.23
C TYR A 37 -2.29 1.28 -2.38
N ASN A 38 -1.45 0.38 -2.88
CA ASN A 38 -0.28 -0.09 -2.14
C ASN A 38 0.71 1.05 -1.88
N ILE A 39 0.93 1.91 -2.85
CA ILE A 39 1.81 3.06 -2.69
C ILE A 39 1.25 4.02 -1.65
N LEU A 40 -0.02 4.35 -1.74
CA LEU A 40 -0.67 5.25 -0.77
C LEU A 40 -0.64 4.67 0.64
N SER A 41 -0.87 3.37 0.76
CA SER A 41 -0.84 2.70 2.05
C SER A 41 0.55 2.72 2.68
N ALA A 42 1.57 2.41 1.89
CA ALA A 42 2.96 2.44 2.37
C ALA A 42 3.39 3.87 2.73
N LEU A 43 3.04 4.83 1.88
CA LEU A 43 3.35 6.24 2.12
C LEU A 43 2.70 6.73 3.41
N GLY A 44 1.44 6.38 3.63
CA GLY A 44 0.72 6.75 4.84
C GLY A 44 1.36 6.17 6.10
N ARG A 45 1.76 4.90 6.05
CA ARG A 45 2.41 4.24 7.19
C ARG A 45 3.77 4.87 7.51
N ASP A 46 4.57 5.17 6.51
CA ASP A 46 5.86 5.81 6.71
C ASP A 46 5.67 7.23 7.25
N ALA A 47 4.70 7.96 6.72
CA ALA A 47 4.40 9.30 7.18
C ALA A 47 3.91 9.30 8.64
N ASP A 48 3.03 8.37 9.00
CA ASP A 48 2.55 8.23 10.38
C ASP A 48 3.68 7.93 11.34
N PHE A 49 4.57 7.03 10.96
CA PHE A 49 5.73 6.68 11.78
C PHE A 49 6.62 7.90 12.03
N LEU A 50 6.87 8.69 10.99
CA LEU A 50 7.69 9.89 11.12
C LEU A 50 6.99 10.99 11.91
N TYR A 51 5.67 11.08 11.78
CA TYR A 51 4.91 12.14 12.43
C TYR A 51 4.69 11.86 13.91
N ASP A 52 4.27 10.63 14.23
CA ASP A 52 3.78 10.32 15.58
C ASP A 52 4.76 9.53 16.45
N THR A 53 5.67 8.78 15.86
CA THR A 53 6.34 7.70 16.59
C THR A 53 7.83 7.91 16.78
N ILE A 54 8.55 8.22 15.72
CA ILE A 54 10.03 8.15 15.73
C ILE A 54 10.66 9.09 16.75
N ASP A 55 10.15 10.30 16.88
CA ASP A 55 10.73 11.27 17.81
C ASP A 55 10.51 10.84 19.26
N THR A 56 9.41 10.16 19.54
CA THR A 56 9.18 9.57 20.87
C THR A 56 10.21 8.47 21.15
N TYR A 57 10.50 7.62 20.18
CA TYR A 57 11.51 6.58 20.33
C TYR A 57 12.89 7.18 20.58
N ILE A 58 13.23 8.24 19.88
CA ILE A 58 14.51 8.94 20.08
C ILE A 58 14.57 9.51 21.50
N ARG A 59 13.52 10.19 21.93
CA ARG A 59 13.48 10.76 23.30
C ARG A 59 13.58 9.68 24.37
N ASP A 60 12.92 8.56 24.18
CA ASP A 60 13.01 7.45 25.13
C ASP A 60 14.43 6.91 25.23
N ALA A 61 15.11 6.76 24.10
CA ALA A 61 16.50 6.32 24.07
C ALA A 61 17.43 7.33 24.73
N GLU A 62 17.21 8.61 24.48
CA GLU A 62 17.98 9.69 25.11
C GLU A 62 17.77 9.66 26.63
N SER A 63 16.54 9.53 27.08
CA SER A 63 16.21 9.47 28.50
C SER A 63 16.84 8.25 29.21
N ALA A 64 16.98 7.15 28.48
CA ALA A 64 17.61 5.94 28.98
C ALA A 64 19.12 5.94 28.84
N ASN A 65 19.74 7.02 28.33
CA ASN A 65 21.15 7.15 28.05
C ASN A 65 21.70 6.03 27.15
N LYS A 66 20.92 5.64 26.16
CA LYS A 66 21.30 4.59 25.20
C LYS A 66 21.66 5.24 23.87
N SER A 67 22.88 5.74 23.78
CA SER A 67 23.32 6.50 22.59
C SER A 67 23.28 5.68 21.30
N ASP A 68 23.57 4.38 21.36
CA ASP A 68 23.49 3.50 20.20
C ASP A 68 22.04 3.34 19.70
N LEU A 69 21.07 3.32 20.60
CA LEU A 69 19.66 3.31 20.17
C LEU A 69 19.24 4.66 19.61
N VAL A 70 19.74 5.75 20.15
CA VAL A 70 19.49 7.08 19.56
C VAL A 70 19.95 7.11 18.11
N GLU A 71 21.17 6.64 17.85
CA GLU A 71 21.71 6.61 16.50
C GLU A 71 20.92 5.66 15.59
N LEU A 72 20.52 4.51 16.13
CA LEU A 72 19.69 3.56 15.38
C LEU A 72 18.39 4.22 14.92
N TRP A 73 17.67 4.87 15.84
CA TRP A 73 16.40 5.51 15.51
C TRP A 73 16.57 6.67 14.53
N LYS A 74 17.65 7.43 14.65
CA LYS A 74 17.96 8.50 13.71
C LYS A 74 18.22 7.94 12.31
N THR A 75 18.91 6.82 12.22
CA THR A 75 19.17 6.16 10.93
C THR A 75 17.86 5.70 10.32
N ILE A 76 17.02 5.06 11.12
CA ILE A 76 15.70 4.60 10.64
C ILE A 76 14.85 5.80 10.19
N LYS A 77 14.88 6.88 10.93
CA LYS A 77 14.17 8.10 10.55
C LYS A 77 14.60 8.60 9.18
N ASN A 78 15.89 8.66 8.95
CA ASN A 78 16.43 9.10 7.67
C ASN A 78 16.06 8.15 6.54
N ASP A 79 16.09 6.84 6.80
CA ASP A 79 15.71 5.84 5.81
C ASP A 79 14.23 5.94 5.45
N ARG A 80 13.37 6.21 6.42
CA ARG A 80 11.93 6.41 6.16
C ARG A 80 11.68 7.65 5.32
N HIS A 81 12.45 8.72 5.53
CA HIS A 81 12.37 9.90 4.66
C HIS A 81 12.72 9.56 3.21
N LYS A 82 13.74 8.73 3.01
CA LYS A 82 14.09 8.26 1.66
C LYS A 82 12.97 7.42 1.05
N HIS A 83 12.34 6.57 1.87
CA HIS A 83 11.20 5.78 1.41
C HIS A 83 10.04 6.68 0.97
N ILE A 84 9.78 7.75 1.71
CA ILE A 84 8.74 8.72 1.35
C ILE A 84 9.04 9.33 -0.02
N ASP A 85 10.28 9.74 -0.26
CA ASP A 85 10.66 10.32 -1.55
C ASP A 85 10.47 9.30 -2.69
N MET A 86 10.87 8.05 -2.47
CA MET A 86 10.69 6.99 -3.45
C MET A 86 9.22 6.73 -3.74
N LEU A 87 8.40 6.68 -2.69
CA LEU A 87 6.96 6.44 -2.83
C LEU A 87 6.23 7.59 -3.49
N LYS A 88 6.63 8.82 -3.19
CA LYS A 88 6.08 10.00 -3.88
C LYS A 88 6.35 9.95 -5.38
N GLU A 89 7.57 9.59 -5.75
CA GLU A 89 7.93 9.47 -7.16
C GLU A 89 7.14 8.36 -7.83
N ALA A 90 7.00 7.22 -7.18
CA ALA A 90 6.20 6.12 -7.71
C ALA A 90 4.73 6.52 -7.85
N LEU A 91 4.20 7.25 -6.87
CA LEU A 91 2.81 7.71 -6.92
C LEU A 91 2.57 8.64 -8.10
N GLU A 92 3.50 9.56 -8.33
CA GLU A 92 3.39 10.48 -9.47
C GLU A 92 3.28 9.73 -10.79
N LYS A 93 4.09 8.67 -10.95
CA LYS A 93 4.04 7.85 -12.17
C LYS A 93 2.73 7.08 -12.30
N GLU A 94 2.21 6.56 -11.19
CA GLU A 94 0.99 5.75 -11.21
C GLU A 94 -0.26 6.57 -11.48
N ILE A 95 -0.32 7.80 -10.99
CA ILE A 95 -1.51 8.65 -11.14
C ILE A 95 -1.33 9.72 -12.20
N HIS A 96 -0.25 9.67 -12.93
CA HIS A 96 -0.02 10.66 -14.00
C HIS A 96 -1.03 10.42 -15.12
N LEU A 97 -1.72 11.46 -15.49
CA LEU A 97 -2.75 11.43 -16.52
C LEU A 97 -2.26 12.08 -17.81
#